data_442f01606c6090db0e68fae73dc5ce4a
#
_entry.id   442f01606c6090db0e68fae73dc5ce4a
#
_cell.length_a   1.000
_cell.length_b   1.000
_cell.length_c   1.000
_cell.angle_alpha   90.00
_cell.angle_beta   90.00
_cell.angle_gamma   90.00
#
_symmetry.space_group_name_H-M   'P 1'
#
loop_
_entity.id
_entity.type
_entity.pdbx_description
1 polymer ?
#
loop_
_entity_poly.entity_id
_entity_poly.type
_entity_poly.pdbx_seq_one_letter_code
_entity_poly.pdbx_strand_id
1 'polypeptide(L)'
;MQESARPVASPDDDDVIANACESKVFNVARNAKLRDKFWIKGQPYSVIDMLGNDPLSTQFEGATVYQAFLSALSYHRWHAPVSGRVKRCFVREGTYFSEPLFESPVEGGDIDTGGISVAQGYISALATRAIIFFEADNPAIGLVAFIGIGMDEVSTCEITVKEGQHVKKGDQIGMFHFGGSSHCILFRKGVKVGGFPEVGRQANVPVRGRLAVVEP
;
A
#
# COMPACT_ATOMS: atom_id res chain seq x y z
N MET A 1 -7.33 -10.15 -16.66
CA MET A 1 -7.58 -11.19 -15.62
C MET A 1 -9.00 -11.70 -15.81
N GLN A 2 -9.20 -13.01 -15.80
CA GLN A 2 -10.56 -13.55 -15.79
C GLN A 2 -11.16 -13.38 -14.38
N GLU A 3 -12.38 -12.86 -14.28
CA GLU A 3 -13.01 -12.60 -12.97
C GLU A 3 -13.15 -13.86 -12.11
N SER A 4 -13.41 -15.01 -12.75
CA SER A 4 -13.49 -16.31 -12.08
C SER A 4 -12.18 -16.77 -11.41
N ALA A 5 -11.02 -16.27 -11.86
CA ALA A 5 -9.72 -16.64 -11.31
C ALA A 5 -9.37 -15.88 -10.00
N ARG A 6 -9.95 -14.73 -9.80
CA ARG A 6 -9.77 -13.87 -8.63
C ARG A 6 -11.10 -13.20 -8.25
N PRO A 7 -12.06 -13.95 -7.69
CA PRO A 7 -13.33 -13.37 -7.26
C PRO A 7 -13.11 -12.34 -6.15
N VAL A 8 -13.99 -11.35 -6.07
CA VAL A 8 -14.00 -10.38 -4.98
C VAL A 8 -14.51 -11.05 -3.71
N ALA A 9 -13.73 -10.95 -2.63
CA ALA A 9 -14.15 -11.47 -1.33
C ALA A 9 -15.33 -10.66 -0.79
N SER A 10 -16.43 -11.33 -0.49
CA SER A 10 -17.64 -10.74 0.10
C SER A 10 -18.03 -9.42 -0.59
N PRO A 11 -18.41 -9.44 -1.88
CA PRO A 11 -18.59 -8.20 -2.67
C PRO A 11 -19.65 -7.25 -2.08
N ASP A 12 -20.65 -7.80 -1.39
CA ASP A 12 -21.78 -7.04 -0.82
C ASP A 12 -21.61 -6.76 0.70
N ASP A 13 -20.46 -7.12 1.27
CA ASP A 13 -20.16 -6.90 2.70
C ASP A 13 -19.05 -5.84 2.83
N ASP A 14 -19.44 -4.60 3.12
CA ASP A 14 -18.51 -3.46 3.20
C ASP A 14 -17.64 -3.45 4.46
N ASP A 15 -17.83 -4.37 5.42
CA ASP A 15 -16.91 -4.57 6.53
C ASP A 15 -15.67 -5.36 6.10
N VAL A 16 -15.75 -6.12 5.00
CA VAL A 16 -14.63 -6.90 4.46
C VAL A 16 -13.77 -6.03 3.54
N ILE A 17 -12.50 -5.87 3.89
CA ILE A 17 -11.50 -5.19 3.08
C ILE A 17 -10.89 -6.19 2.09
N ALA A 18 -10.88 -5.85 0.81
CA ALA A 18 -10.24 -6.65 -0.23
C ALA A 18 -8.74 -6.32 -0.37
N ASN A 19 -7.92 -7.33 -0.70
CA ASN A 19 -6.52 -7.09 -1.01
C ASN A 19 -6.40 -6.37 -2.36
N ALA A 20 -5.70 -5.25 -2.37
CA ALA A 20 -5.58 -4.40 -3.56
C ALA A 20 -4.68 -4.99 -4.65
N CYS A 21 -3.73 -5.85 -4.30
CA CYS A 21 -2.72 -6.39 -5.21
C CYS A 21 -2.45 -7.87 -4.94
N GLU A 22 -1.99 -8.62 -5.95
CA GLU A 22 -1.44 -9.97 -5.77
C GLU A 22 -0.09 -9.84 -5.06
N SER A 23 -0.04 -10.02 -3.74
CA SER A 23 1.10 -9.56 -2.96
C SER A 23 1.38 -10.41 -1.74
N LYS A 24 2.65 -10.39 -1.30
CA LYS A 24 3.12 -11.04 -0.08
C LYS A 24 3.17 -10.01 1.04
N VAL A 25 2.56 -10.32 2.17
CA VAL A 25 2.56 -9.42 3.34
C VAL A 25 3.99 -9.13 3.79
N PHE A 26 4.27 -7.84 4.00
CA PHE A 26 5.55 -7.38 4.54
C PHE A 26 5.38 -6.95 6.00
N ASN A 27 4.45 -6.03 6.28
CA ASN A 27 4.28 -5.48 7.62
C ASN A 27 2.85 -4.99 7.87
N VAL A 28 2.46 -4.98 9.14
CA VAL A 28 1.26 -4.32 9.63
C VAL A 28 1.65 -3.46 10.82
N ALA A 29 1.83 -2.16 10.58
CA ALA A 29 2.18 -1.20 11.62
C ALA A 29 0.92 -0.50 12.16
N ARG A 30 0.86 -0.35 13.48
CA ARG A 30 -0.21 0.39 14.17
C ARG A 30 0.36 1.65 14.80
N ASN A 31 -0.49 2.68 14.95
CA ASN A 31 -0.09 3.98 15.50
C ASN A 31 1.06 4.65 14.73
N ALA A 32 1.06 4.53 13.40
CA ALA A 32 2.04 5.18 12.55
C ALA A 32 2.01 6.70 12.77
N LYS A 33 3.18 7.29 13.02
CA LYS A 33 3.27 8.73 13.30
C LYS A 33 3.06 9.53 12.02
N LEU A 34 2.47 10.72 12.16
CA LEU A 34 2.32 11.65 11.05
C LEU A 34 3.69 12.00 10.47
N ARG A 35 4.68 12.30 11.31
CA ARG A 35 6.07 12.53 10.94
C ARG A 35 6.98 11.75 11.86
N ASP A 36 7.88 10.95 11.29
CA ASP A 36 8.90 10.25 12.07
C ASP A 36 10.28 10.45 11.44
N LYS A 37 11.32 10.25 12.25
CA LYS A 37 12.71 10.31 11.80
C LYS A 37 13.14 8.91 11.40
N PHE A 38 13.73 8.77 10.22
CA PHE A 38 14.32 7.53 9.74
C PHE A 38 15.65 7.28 10.48
N TRP A 39 15.61 6.56 11.61
CA TRP A 39 16.80 6.17 12.37
C TRP A 39 16.95 4.66 12.44
N ILE A 40 18.08 4.18 12.00
CA ILE A 40 18.78 2.91 12.28
C ILE A 40 17.94 1.86 13.07
N LYS A 41 17.57 0.77 12.42
CA LYS A 41 16.82 -0.40 12.93
C LYS A 41 15.32 -0.20 13.13
N GLY A 42 14.56 -0.78 12.21
CA GLY A 42 13.10 -0.72 12.22
C GLY A 42 12.60 0.65 11.81
N GLN A 43 12.82 1.04 10.56
CA GLN A 43 12.47 2.37 10.04
C GLN A 43 10.98 2.61 10.17
N PRO A 44 10.57 3.58 11.00
CA PRO A 44 9.16 3.88 11.18
C PRO A 44 8.58 4.53 9.92
N TYR A 45 7.30 4.34 9.69
CA TYR A 45 6.59 5.04 8.64
C TYR A 45 6.42 6.52 9.00
N SER A 46 6.74 7.40 8.04
CA SER A 46 6.38 8.82 8.10
C SER A 46 5.17 9.05 7.20
N VAL A 47 3.99 9.06 7.77
CA VAL A 47 2.71 9.08 7.04
C VAL A 47 2.59 10.27 6.12
N ILE A 48 3.02 11.45 6.56
CA ILE A 48 2.95 12.67 5.75
C ILE A 48 3.84 12.57 4.50
N ASP A 49 5.03 11.96 4.63
CA ASP A 49 5.94 11.80 3.51
C ASP A 49 5.43 10.70 2.55
N MET A 50 4.92 9.58 3.08
CA MET A 50 4.30 8.53 2.29
C MET A 50 3.15 9.07 1.43
N LEU A 51 2.31 9.94 1.99
CA LEU A 51 1.15 10.56 1.34
C LEU A 51 1.50 11.84 0.57
N GLY A 52 2.80 12.09 0.29
CA GLY A 52 3.25 13.15 -0.58
C GLY A 52 3.02 14.56 -0.06
N ASN A 53 2.91 14.74 1.26
CA ASN A 53 2.57 16.01 1.92
C ASN A 53 1.19 16.58 1.50
N ASP A 54 0.26 15.70 1.11
CA ASP A 54 -1.10 16.11 0.80
C ASP A 54 -1.82 16.61 2.06
N PRO A 55 -2.71 17.61 1.98
CA PRO A 55 -3.49 18.09 3.12
C PRO A 55 -4.29 17.02 3.87
N LEU A 56 -4.74 15.95 3.16
CA LEU A 56 -5.45 14.84 3.77
C LEU A 56 -4.54 13.96 4.65
N SER A 57 -3.21 14.06 4.52
CA SER A 57 -2.25 13.26 5.29
C SER A 57 -2.41 13.40 6.79
N THR A 58 -2.82 14.58 7.27
CA THR A 58 -3.01 14.86 8.71
C THR A 58 -4.10 13.99 9.34
N GLN A 59 -5.07 13.51 8.55
CA GLN A 59 -6.12 12.62 9.02
C GLN A 59 -5.62 11.20 9.31
N PHE A 60 -4.41 10.86 8.88
CA PHE A 60 -3.80 9.54 9.07
C PHE A 60 -2.76 9.51 10.19
N GLU A 61 -2.67 10.55 11.03
CA GLU A 61 -1.88 10.48 12.25
C GLU A 61 -2.38 9.35 13.16
N GLY A 62 -1.48 8.45 13.56
CA GLY A 62 -1.83 7.26 14.33
C GLY A 62 -2.49 6.14 13.49
N ALA A 63 -2.32 6.17 12.18
CA ALA A 63 -2.90 5.20 11.26
C ALA A 63 -2.45 3.77 11.51
N THR A 64 -3.27 2.82 11.05
CA THR A 64 -2.83 1.45 10.76
C THR A 64 -2.35 1.40 9.33
N VAL A 65 -1.11 0.94 9.11
CA VAL A 65 -0.49 0.80 7.79
C VAL A 65 -0.29 -0.68 7.51
N TYR A 66 -0.95 -1.20 6.49
CA TYR A 66 -0.64 -2.48 5.88
C TYR A 66 0.31 -2.26 4.72
N GLN A 67 1.40 -3.03 4.62
CA GLN A 67 2.32 -3.02 3.48
C GLN A 67 2.57 -4.44 2.98
N ALA A 68 2.66 -4.60 1.65
CA ALA A 68 2.95 -5.86 1.02
C ALA A 68 3.74 -5.69 -0.29
N PHE A 69 4.53 -6.71 -0.64
CA PHE A 69 5.34 -6.76 -1.84
C PHE A 69 4.64 -7.45 -3.00
N LEU A 70 4.84 -6.93 -4.20
CA LEU A 70 4.53 -7.57 -5.45
C LEU A 70 5.83 -8.05 -6.08
N SER A 71 5.97 -9.36 -6.29
CA SER A 71 7.10 -9.92 -7.03
C SER A 71 7.03 -9.48 -8.50
N ALA A 72 8.18 -9.37 -9.16
CA ALA A 72 8.28 -9.01 -10.59
C ALA A 72 7.42 -9.91 -11.52
N LEU A 73 7.15 -11.15 -11.11
CA LEU A 73 6.34 -12.12 -11.84
C LEU A 73 4.86 -12.09 -11.43
N SER A 74 4.46 -11.23 -10.51
CA SER A 74 3.09 -11.12 -10.03
C SER A 74 2.20 -10.30 -10.98
N TYR A 75 0.89 -10.37 -10.75
CA TYR A 75 -0.08 -9.50 -11.40
C TYR A 75 0.04 -8.07 -10.83
N HIS A 76 0.28 -7.07 -11.67
CA HIS A 76 0.65 -5.70 -11.26
C HIS A 76 -0.47 -4.66 -11.37
N ARG A 77 -1.72 -5.07 -11.60
CA ARG A 77 -2.87 -4.15 -11.53
C ARG A 77 -3.36 -4.02 -10.10
N TRP A 78 -3.82 -2.82 -9.75
CA TRP A 78 -4.36 -2.50 -8.44
C TRP A 78 -5.88 -2.48 -8.47
N HIS A 79 -6.48 -2.90 -7.38
CA HIS A 79 -7.93 -2.98 -7.25
C HIS A 79 -8.38 -2.25 -5.97
N ALA A 80 -9.59 -1.67 -6.02
CA ALA A 80 -10.16 -0.94 -4.90
C ALA A 80 -10.30 -1.85 -3.67
N PRO A 81 -9.71 -1.50 -2.53
CA PRO A 81 -9.82 -2.30 -1.32
C PRO A 81 -11.19 -2.20 -0.66
N VAL A 82 -11.92 -1.12 -0.94
CA VAL A 82 -13.25 -0.80 -0.41
C VAL A 82 -14.13 -0.24 -1.52
N SER A 83 -15.46 -0.33 -1.37
CA SER A 83 -16.39 0.47 -2.15
C SER A 83 -16.37 1.90 -1.64
N GLY A 84 -16.45 2.89 -2.54
CA GLY A 84 -16.42 4.30 -2.14
C GLY A 84 -16.11 5.25 -3.27
N ARG A 85 -16.00 6.52 -2.93
CA ARG A 85 -15.71 7.61 -3.86
C ARG A 85 -14.23 7.98 -3.81
N VAL A 86 -13.59 8.07 -4.96
CA VAL A 86 -12.24 8.61 -5.08
C VAL A 86 -12.27 10.08 -4.68
N LYS A 87 -11.69 10.39 -3.53
CA LYS A 87 -11.62 11.75 -2.99
C LYS A 87 -10.52 12.56 -3.62
N ARG A 88 -9.37 11.93 -3.85
CA ARG A 88 -8.19 12.51 -4.48
C ARG A 88 -7.29 11.42 -5.03
N CYS A 89 -6.65 11.65 -6.16
CA CYS A 89 -5.67 10.72 -6.71
C CYS A 89 -4.59 11.47 -7.52
N PHE A 90 -3.34 11.08 -7.34
CA PHE A 90 -2.19 11.67 -8.04
C PHE A 90 -0.97 10.74 -7.97
N VAL A 91 -0.02 10.97 -8.86
CA VAL A 91 1.31 10.36 -8.79
C VAL A 91 2.25 11.37 -8.14
N ARG A 92 2.98 10.96 -7.12
CA ARG A 92 4.09 11.69 -6.54
C ARG A 92 5.38 11.18 -7.16
N GLU A 93 6.04 12.02 -7.92
CA GLU A 93 7.36 11.73 -8.43
C GLU A 93 8.37 11.62 -7.29
N GLY A 94 9.30 10.69 -7.44
CA GLY A 94 10.33 10.39 -6.45
C GLY A 94 11.49 9.65 -7.07
N THR A 95 12.23 8.90 -6.25
CA THR A 95 13.35 8.09 -6.72
C THR A 95 12.86 6.82 -7.41
N TYR A 96 13.64 6.29 -8.35
CA TYR A 96 13.41 4.96 -8.94
C TYR A 96 14.01 3.87 -8.07
N PHE A 97 15.23 4.09 -7.59
CA PHE A 97 15.91 3.25 -6.62
C PHE A 97 16.55 4.16 -5.55
N SER A 98 16.40 3.78 -4.29
CA SER A 98 17.13 4.40 -3.19
C SER A 98 17.30 3.40 -2.06
N GLU A 99 18.55 3.29 -1.61
CA GLU A 99 18.95 2.49 -0.47
C GLU A 99 19.63 3.40 0.56
N PRO A 100 19.33 3.27 1.84
CA PRO A 100 20.04 4.04 2.87
C PRO A 100 21.51 3.62 2.90
N LEU A 101 22.44 4.58 2.83
CA LEU A 101 23.89 4.38 2.74
C LEU A 101 24.51 3.55 3.89
N PHE A 102 23.78 3.36 4.99
CA PHE A 102 24.28 2.67 6.19
C PHE A 102 23.70 1.26 6.38
N GLU A 103 22.87 0.79 5.46
CA GLU A 103 22.33 -0.58 5.46
C GLU A 103 23.09 -1.51 4.48
N SER A 104 24.01 -0.95 3.69
CA SER A 104 25.03 -1.70 2.94
C SER A 104 26.38 -1.38 3.55
N PRO A 105 27.16 -2.30 4.08
CA PRO A 105 27.94 -3.18 3.23
C PRO A 105 28.00 -4.61 3.75
N VAL A 106 27.69 -5.55 2.95
CA VAL A 106 28.33 -6.86 3.04
C VAL A 106 29.74 -6.68 2.47
N GLU A 107 30.79 -6.94 3.26
CA GLU A 107 32.14 -7.04 2.76
C GLU A 107 32.17 -8.05 1.59
N GLY A 108 32.41 -7.56 0.36
CA GLY A 108 32.41 -8.39 -0.82
C GLY A 108 31.68 -7.81 -2.04
N GLY A 109 30.98 -6.70 -1.92
CA GLY A 109 30.41 -5.97 -3.06
C GLY A 109 29.14 -6.58 -3.67
N ASP A 110 28.51 -7.54 -3.01
CA ASP A 110 27.19 -8.02 -3.41
C ASP A 110 26.09 -7.09 -2.87
N ILE A 111 25.05 -6.88 -3.69
CA ILE A 111 23.85 -6.13 -3.30
C ILE A 111 23.19 -6.85 -2.13
N ASP A 112 23.12 -6.20 -0.96
CA ASP A 112 22.38 -6.72 0.18
C ASP A 112 20.88 -6.72 -0.12
N THR A 113 20.38 -7.85 -0.61
CA THR A 113 18.93 -8.04 -0.82
C THR A 113 18.12 -7.97 0.49
N GLY A 114 18.77 -8.06 1.65
CA GLY A 114 18.17 -7.83 2.97
C GLY A 114 17.95 -6.35 3.26
N GLY A 115 18.82 -5.45 2.78
CA GLY A 115 18.74 -4.00 2.97
C GLY A 115 17.45 -3.41 2.40
N ILE A 116 17.05 -3.83 1.19
CA ILE A 116 15.79 -3.40 0.57
C ILE A 116 14.58 -3.77 1.44
N SER A 117 14.60 -4.94 2.06
CA SER A 117 13.51 -5.37 2.94
C SER A 117 13.44 -4.55 4.22
N VAL A 118 14.58 -4.08 4.74
CA VAL A 118 14.63 -3.28 5.98
C VAL A 118 14.30 -1.81 5.70
N ALA A 119 14.61 -1.31 4.49
CA ALA A 119 14.45 0.08 4.08
C ALA A 119 13.02 0.46 3.62
N GLN A 120 12.03 -0.42 3.75
CA GLN A 120 10.70 -0.20 3.14
C GLN A 120 9.95 1.03 3.67
N GLY A 121 10.12 1.40 4.94
CA GLY A 121 9.57 2.65 5.47
C GLY A 121 10.15 3.89 4.77
N TYR A 122 11.45 3.87 4.49
CA TYR A 122 12.17 4.92 3.76
C TYR A 122 11.78 4.96 2.28
N ILE A 123 11.78 3.81 1.60
CA ILE A 123 11.40 3.68 0.18
C ILE A 123 9.96 4.17 -0.03
N SER A 124 9.03 3.81 0.86
CA SER A 124 7.62 4.22 0.76
C SER A 124 7.41 5.73 0.86
N ALA A 125 8.37 6.46 1.42
CA ALA A 125 8.33 7.91 1.55
C ALA A 125 9.02 8.65 0.39
N LEU A 126 9.97 8.00 -0.31
CA LEU A 126 10.83 8.66 -1.32
C LEU A 126 10.59 8.17 -2.75
N ALA A 127 10.20 6.92 -2.95
CA ALA A 127 9.99 6.37 -4.27
C ALA A 127 8.83 7.04 -5.01
N THR A 128 8.89 7.00 -6.35
CA THR A 128 7.75 7.34 -7.20
C THR A 128 6.56 6.47 -6.82
N ARG A 129 5.41 7.09 -6.56
CA ARG A 129 4.24 6.37 -6.06
C ARG A 129 2.92 7.00 -6.47
N ALA A 130 1.93 6.15 -6.74
CA ALA A 130 0.54 6.55 -6.89
C ALA A 130 -0.12 6.62 -5.52
N ILE A 131 -0.87 7.68 -5.27
CA ILE A 131 -1.62 7.87 -4.02
C ILE A 131 -3.08 8.07 -4.39
N ILE A 132 -3.97 7.27 -3.80
CA ILE A 132 -5.42 7.33 -4.03
C ILE A 132 -6.12 7.34 -2.67
N PHE A 133 -6.89 8.39 -2.41
CA PHE A 133 -7.73 8.49 -1.22
C PHE A 133 -9.16 8.13 -1.59
N PHE A 134 -9.76 7.23 -0.82
CA PHE A 134 -11.16 6.83 -0.95
C PHE A 134 -11.95 7.28 0.27
N GLU A 135 -13.10 7.91 0.04
CA GLU A 135 -14.14 8.00 1.06
C GLU A 135 -14.99 6.73 0.93
N ALA A 136 -14.80 5.79 1.85
CA ALA A 136 -15.49 4.50 1.83
C ALA A 136 -17.01 4.69 2.03
N ASP A 137 -17.81 3.84 1.37
CA ASP A 137 -19.26 3.82 1.58
C ASP A 137 -19.63 3.38 3.01
N ASN A 138 -18.79 2.51 3.61
CA ASN A 138 -18.91 2.16 5.02
C ASN A 138 -18.35 3.28 5.91
N PRO A 139 -19.21 3.97 6.71
CA PRO A 139 -18.78 5.08 7.55
C PRO A 139 -17.85 4.67 8.69
N ALA A 140 -17.85 3.41 9.12
CA ALA A 140 -16.93 2.90 10.13
C ALA A 140 -15.47 2.89 9.62
N ILE A 141 -15.28 2.85 8.30
CA ILE A 141 -13.98 2.96 7.64
C ILE A 141 -13.65 4.44 7.37
N GLY A 142 -14.58 5.15 6.72
CA GLY A 142 -14.41 6.53 6.26
C GLY A 142 -13.25 6.68 5.28
N LEU A 143 -12.32 7.61 5.52
CA LEU A 143 -11.21 7.87 4.60
C LEU A 143 -10.14 6.78 4.68
N VAL A 144 -9.79 6.17 3.53
CA VAL A 144 -8.73 5.17 3.33
C VAL A 144 -7.75 5.69 2.30
N ALA A 145 -6.46 5.44 2.47
CA ALA A 145 -5.47 5.72 1.45
C ALA A 145 -4.86 4.43 0.91
N PHE A 146 -4.79 4.31 -0.42
CA PHE A 146 -3.99 3.33 -1.14
C PHE A 146 -2.74 4.02 -1.68
N ILE A 147 -1.58 3.37 -1.55
CA ILE A 147 -0.31 3.82 -2.11
C ILE A 147 0.27 2.67 -2.93
N GLY A 148 0.44 2.88 -4.24
CA GLY A 148 1.21 2.00 -5.11
C GLY A 148 2.63 2.55 -5.22
N ILE A 149 3.64 1.81 -4.75
CA ILE A 149 5.03 2.25 -4.63
C ILE A 149 5.85 1.57 -5.70
N GLY A 150 6.44 2.35 -6.62
CA GLY A 150 7.38 1.85 -7.62
C GLY A 150 8.71 1.47 -6.99
N MET A 151 9.37 0.47 -7.56
CA MET A 151 10.70 0.02 -7.18
C MET A 151 11.50 -0.32 -8.42
N ASP A 152 12.78 0.07 -8.45
CA ASP A 152 13.72 -0.13 -9.55
C ASP A 152 13.19 0.44 -10.89
N GLU A 153 13.33 -0.29 -11.98
CA GLU A 153 12.84 0.08 -13.31
C GLU A 153 11.31 0.18 -13.40
N VAL A 154 10.56 -0.15 -12.35
CA VAL A 154 9.08 -0.17 -12.30
C VAL A 154 8.50 1.03 -11.62
N SER A 155 9.03 2.16 -11.90
CA SER A 155 8.53 3.40 -11.30
C SER A 155 7.40 4.07 -12.07
N THR A 156 6.86 3.45 -13.12
CA THR A 156 5.70 3.96 -13.82
C THR A 156 4.41 3.51 -13.16
N CYS A 157 3.78 4.44 -12.47
CA CYS A 157 2.48 4.25 -11.80
C CYS A 157 1.37 4.86 -12.66
N GLU A 158 0.45 4.05 -13.17
CA GLU A 158 -0.71 4.52 -13.94
C GLU A 158 -1.98 4.44 -13.10
N ILE A 159 -2.61 5.59 -12.83
CA ILE A 159 -3.91 5.67 -12.16
C ILE A 159 -5.00 5.65 -13.25
N THR A 160 -5.97 4.72 -13.15
CA THR A 160 -7.04 4.56 -14.15
C THR A 160 -8.40 5.10 -13.67
N VAL A 161 -8.45 5.67 -12.48
CA VAL A 161 -9.63 6.32 -11.89
C VAL A 161 -9.41 7.82 -11.77
N LYS A 162 -10.49 8.58 -11.57
CA LYS A 162 -10.46 10.03 -11.40
C LYS A 162 -11.17 10.48 -10.13
N GLU A 163 -10.80 11.65 -9.65
CA GLU A 163 -11.46 12.28 -8.51
C GLU A 163 -12.97 12.41 -8.74
N GLY A 164 -13.75 12.13 -7.71
CA GLY A 164 -15.22 12.10 -7.75
C GLY A 164 -15.81 10.79 -8.27
N GLN A 165 -15.02 9.91 -8.92
CA GLN A 165 -15.52 8.61 -9.39
C GLN A 165 -15.88 7.71 -8.21
N HIS A 166 -17.04 7.05 -8.30
CA HIS A 166 -17.39 5.96 -7.39
C HIS A 166 -16.84 4.65 -7.95
N VAL A 167 -16.23 3.85 -7.10
CA VAL A 167 -15.71 2.51 -7.40
C VAL A 167 -16.33 1.49 -6.47
N LYS A 168 -16.53 0.27 -6.97
CA LYS A 168 -16.88 -0.88 -6.14
C LYS A 168 -15.61 -1.57 -5.66
N LYS A 169 -15.68 -2.19 -4.50
CA LYS A 169 -14.63 -3.07 -4.00
C LYS A 169 -14.22 -4.09 -5.08
N GLY A 170 -12.93 -4.18 -5.36
CA GLY A 170 -12.38 -5.03 -6.40
C GLY A 170 -12.32 -4.43 -7.80
N ASP A 171 -12.86 -3.23 -8.05
CA ASP A 171 -12.68 -2.54 -9.33
C ASP A 171 -11.22 -2.18 -9.57
N GLN A 172 -10.76 -2.23 -10.83
CA GLN A 172 -9.41 -1.80 -11.17
C GLN A 172 -9.26 -0.29 -10.95
N ILE A 173 -8.20 0.12 -10.26
CA ILE A 173 -7.90 1.52 -9.95
C ILE A 173 -6.58 2.01 -10.54
N GLY A 174 -5.76 1.11 -11.05
CA GLY A 174 -4.49 1.46 -11.67
C GLY A 174 -3.60 0.25 -11.92
N MET A 175 -2.35 0.51 -12.30
CA MET A 175 -1.36 -0.53 -12.52
C MET A 175 0.07 0.01 -12.45
N PHE A 176 1.01 -0.90 -12.21
CA PHE A 176 2.43 -0.68 -12.49
C PHE A 176 2.79 -1.18 -13.88
N HIS A 177 3.73 -0.52 -14.53
CA HIS A 177 4.34 -0.99 -15.77
C HIS A 177 5.74 -1.54 -15.47
N PHE A 178 5.89 -2.88 -15.57
CA PHE A 178 7.09 -3.71 -15.41
C PHE A 178 7.74 -3.74 -14.02
N GLY A 179 8.05 -4.95 -13.49
CA GLY A 179 8.97 -5.34 -12.43
C GLY A 179 8.43 -5.31 -10.98
N GLY A 180 9.32 -5.35 -9.97
CA GLY A 180 8.99 -5.39 -8.54
C GLY A 180 8.38 -4.10 -8.02
N SER A 181 7.54 -4.21 -7.00
CA SER A 181 6.85 -3.07 -6.41
C SER A 181 6.30 -3.40 -5.02
N SER A 182 5.84 -2.41 -4.31
CA SER A 182 5.08 -2.62 -3.07
C SER A 182 3.81 -1.77 -3.05
N HIS A 183 2.91 -2.07 -2.14
CA HIS A 183 1.76 -1.22 -1.90
C HIS A 183 1.47 -1.10 -0.42
N CYS A 184 0.83 0.01 -0.06
CA CYS A 184 0.30 0.22 1.28
C CYS A 184 -1.19 0.53 1.23
N ILE A 185 -1.90 0.11 2.29
CA ILE A 185 -3.26 0.57 2.60
C ILE A 185 -3.23 1.16 3.99
N LEU A 186 -3.69 2.41 4.13
CA LEU A 186 -3.70 3.14 5.38
C LEU A 186 -5.14 3.35 5.85
N PHE A 187 -5.40 2.99 7.11
CA PHE A 187 -6.66 3.24 7.80
C PHE A 187 -6.43 4.29 8.87
N ARG A 188 -7.36 5.24 9.03
CA ARG A 188 -7.25 6.31 10.03
C ARG A 188 -7.19 5.74 11.46
N LYS A 189 -6.65 6.53 12.37
CA LYS A 189 -6.71 6.25 13.80
C LYS A 189 -8.18 6.06 14.23
N GLY A 190 -8.42 5.01 15.00
CA GLY A 190 -9.76 4.70 15.51
C GLY A 190 -10.54 3.70 14.65
N VAL A 191 -10.17 3.48 13.39
CA VAL A 191 -10.75 2.38 12.62
C VAL A 191 -10.25 1.05 13.19
N LYS A 192 -11.19 0.25 13.72
CA LYS A 192 -10.89 -1.07 14.27
C LYS A 192 -10.80 -2.07 13.12
N VAL A 193 -9.64 -2.17 12.52
CA VAL A 193 -9.37 -3.12 11.43
C VAL A 193 -8.47 -4.25 11.92
N GLY A 194 -8.90 -5.49 11.67
CA GLY A 194 -8.23 -6.70 12.13
C GLY A 194 -8.28 -7.84 11.13
N GLY A 195 -7.74 -9.01 11.55
CA GLY A 195 -7.74 -10.20 10.70
C GLY A 195 -6.78 -10.15 9.51
N PHE A 196 -5.76 -9.27 9.57
CA PHE A 196 -4.70 -9.23 8.56
C PHE A 196 -3.96 -10.57 8.49
N PRO A 197 -3.42 -10.94 7.31
CA PRO A 197 -2.53 -12.09 7.18
C PRO A 197 -1.30 -11.94 8.07
N GLU A 198 -0.77 -13.07 8.55
CA GLU A 198 0.44 -13.09 9.38
C GLU A 198 1.65 -12.54 8.60
N VAL A 199 2.43 -11.68 9.26
CA VAL A 199 3.72 -11.20 8.74
C VAL A 199 4.69 -12.38 8.66
N GLY A 200 5.43 -12.49 7.55
CA GLY A 200 6.32 -13.63 7.28
C GLY A 200 5.66 -14.79 6.53
N ARG A 201 4.35 -14.75 6.28
CA ARG A 201 3.67 -15.71 5.41
C ARG A 201 4.34 -15.74 4.04
N GLN A 202 4.74 -16.96 3.58
CA GLN A 202 5.42 -17.13 2.31
C GLN A 202 4.50 -17.03 1.08
N ALA A 203 3.23 -17.44 1.22
CA ALA A 203 2.26 -17.40 0.13
C ALA A 203 1.70 -15.98 -0.08
N ASN A 204 1.46 -15.61 -1.34
CA ASN A 204 0.74 -14.39 -1.67
C ASN A 204 -0.68 -14.39 -1.06
N VAL A 205 -1.14 -13.20 -0.72
CA VAL A 205 -2.56 -12.90 -0.53
C VAL A 205 -3.12 -12.59 -1.91
N PRO A 206 -4.11 -13.35 -2.39
CA PRO A 206 -4.68 -13.11 -3.71
C PRO A 206 -5.25 -11.70 -3.83
N VAL A 207 -5.05 -11.06 -4.98
CA VAL A 207 -5.74 -9.82 -5.30
C VAL A 207 -7.26 -10.03 -5.26
N ARG A 208 -8.02 -9.06 -4.76
CA ARG A 208 -9.46 -9.12 -4.48
C ARG A 208 -9.86 -10.11 -3.36
N GLY A 209 -8.93 -10.94 -2.88
CA GLY A 209 -9.15 -11.82 -1.71
C GLY A 209 -9.36 -11.00 -0.43
N ARG A 210 -9.90 -11.63 0.61
CA ARG A 210 -10.06 -11.00 1.92
C ARG A 210 -8.69 -10.62 2.50
N LEU A 211 -8.52 -9.34 2.81
CA LEU A 211 -7.34 -8.82 3.49
C LEU A 211 -7.55 -8.67 4.99
N ALA A 212 -8.65 -8.04 5.36
CA ALA A 212 -8.96 -7.68 6.74
C ALA A 212 -10.47 -7.50 6.90
N VAL A 213 -10.91 -7.27 8.13
CA VAL A 213 -12.29 -6.93 8.46
C VAL A 213 -12.30 -5.73 9.41
N VAL A 214 -13.25 -4.85 9.21
CA VAL A 214 -13.55 -3.76 10.13
C VAL A 214 -14.55 -4.26 11.15
N GLU A 215 -14.24 -4.07 12.41
CA GLU A 215 -15.13 -4.35 13.52
C GLU A 215 -15.97 -3.10 13.81
N PRO A 216 -17.26 -3.25 14.06
CA PRO A 216 -18.15 -2.13 14.37
C PRO A 216 -17.79 -1.39 15.65
#